data_a94a7308ecd8edd32b0ea28acddd9fa9
#
_entry.id   a94a7308ecd8edd32b0ea28acddd9fa9
#
_cell.length_a   1.000
_cell.length_b   1.000
_cell.length_c   1.000
_cell.angle_alpha   90.00
_cell.angle_beta   90.00
_cell.angle_gamma   90.00
#
_symmetry.space_group_name_H-M   'P 1'
#
loop_
_entity.id
_entity.type
_entity.pdbx_description
1 polymer ?
#
loop_
_entity_poly.entity_id
_entity_poly.type
_entity_poly.pdbx_seq_one_letter_code
_entity_poly.pdbx_strand_id
1 'polypeptide(L)'
;VGGISFIGSFTWGDDTPAFVFSDRLGPNSPKYIAECCSHESGHAVGLSHQSTYDNNCNLTETYCMGSGSGEVSWAPIMGNSYYRNMTSWNDGPTPYGCANTQDNLTIITSQNGFTYRTDDFTETLDAGTFALSNSFSIDGIITTNTDKDAFKYTATQDVSFHMDAVPFNVGANYIGANLDIKIMLYNGSNLIRTYDPAATMGVSIDTVLQAGTYYWVIDGTGNAYTTNYGSLGSYKLTGFNGPLPIHSVTLTGSTDRNRHALGWEIVADEPIRTQEIEISYDGIIFKPLSAFNSSTRAFSYLPLNTGMNFYRLKVTSVIDQVAYSNIIALKASG
;
A
#
# COMPACT_ATOMS: atom_id res chain seq x y z
N VAL A 1 20.49 -12.81 -27.23
CA VAL A 1 20.38 -13.67 -26.05
C VAL A 1 20.81 -12.84 -24.85
N GLY A 2 19.96 -12.75 -23.81
CA GLY A 2 20.25 -12.03 -22.57
C GLY A 2 21.05 -12.87 -21.57
N GLY A 3 20.86 -14.18 -21.60
CA GLY A 3 21.58 -15.15 -20.78
C GLY A 3 21.62 -16.53 -21.42
N ILE A 4 22.27 -17.48 -20.78
CA ILE A 4 22.31 -18.87 -21.17
C ILE A 4 22.65 -19.75 -19.95
N SER A 5 21.93 -20.86 -19.80
CA SER A 5 22.18 -21.87 -18.79
C SER A 5 21.84 -23.27 -19.32
N PHE A 6 22.43 -24.31 -18.73
CA PHE A 6 22.06 -25.70 -19.03
C PHE A 6 20.98 -26.18 -18.08
N ILE A 7 19.91 -26.77 -18.63
CA ILE A 7 18.79 -27.27 -17.85
C ILE A 7 19.25 -28.40 -16.93
N GLY A 8 19.01 -28.26 -15.62
CA GLY A 8 19.35 -29.23 -14.59
C GLY A 8 20.82 -29.28 -14.18
N SER A 9 21.63 -28.31 -14.64
CA SER A 9 23.07 -28.29 -14.35
C SER A 9 23.42 -28.18 -12.87
N PHE A 10 22.52 -27.65 -12.05
CA PHE A 10 22.73 -27.52 -10.60
C PHE A 10 23.06 -28.85 -9.91
N THR A 11 22.51 -29.95 -10.43
CA THR A 11 22.71 -31.30 -9.83
C THR A 11 23.79 -32.13 -10.51
N TRP A 12 24.54 -31.57 -11.47
CA TRP A 12 25.59 -32.34 -12.18
C TRP A 12 26.84 -32.59 -11.33
N GLY A 13 27.03 -31.82 -10.26
CA GLY A 13 28.18 -31.96 -9.36
C GLY A 13 29.48 -31.38 -9.90
N ASP A 14 29.38 -30.46 -10.87
CA ASP A 14 30.48 -29.70 -11.41
C ASP A 14 30.17 -28.15 -11.39
N ASP A 15 31.14 -27.35 -11.75
CA ASP A 15 31.03 -25.87 -11.72
C ASP A 15 30.43 -25.30 -13.03
N THR A 16 29.41 -25.93 -13.61
CA THR A 16 28.74 -25.45 -14.82
C THR A 16 28.03 -24.12 -14.55
N PRO A 17 28.47 -22.98 -15.12
CA PRO A 17 27.91 -21.67 -14.82
C PRO A 17 26.64 -21.37 -15.62
N ALA A 18 25.79 -20.51 -15.07
CA ALA A 18 24.81 -19.74 -15.81
C ALA A 18 25.43 -18.37 -16.19
N PHE A 19 25.18 -17.89 -17.40
CA PHE A 19 25.68 -16.61 -17.90
C PHE A 19 24.56 -15.62 -18.07
N VAL A 20 24.81 -14.36 -17.68
CA VAL A 20 23.90 -13.22 -17.88
C VAL A 20 24.71 -12.08 -18.53
N PHE A 21 24.24 -11.60 -19.69
CA PHE A 21 24.93 -10.62 -20.50
C PHE A 21 24.30 -9.24 -20.30
N SER A 22 24.76 -8.48 -19.32
CA SER A 22 24.19 -7.17 -18.92
C SER A 22 24.06 -6.17 -20.07
N ASP A 23 25.04 -6.15 -20.99
CA ASP A 23 25.04 -5.27 -22.16
C ASP A 23 23.92 -5.56 -23.17
N ARG A 24 23.32 -6.76 -23.08
CA ARG A 24 22.20 -7.22 -23.92
C ARG A 24 20.85 -7.00 -23.28
N LEU A 25 20.82 -6.54 -22.03
CA LEU A 25 19.64 -6.43 -21.19
C LEU A 25 19.29 -4.95 -20.94
N GLY A 26 18.76 -4.28 -21.99
CA GLY A 26 18.32 -2.88 -21.98
C GLY A 26 19.36 -1.96 -21.35
N PRO A 27 20.48 -1.66 -22.03
CA PRO A 27 21.84 -1.47 -21.51
C PRO A 27 21.85 -1.11 -20.02
N ASN A 28 22.23 -2.07 -19.19
CA ASN A 28 22.30 -1.97 -17.73
C ASN A 28 20.94 -1.74 -16.99
N SER A 29 19.82 -2.26 -17.50
CA SER A 29 18.56 -2.27 -16.76
C SER A 29 18.64 -3.22 -15.55
N PRO A 30 18.59 -2.74 -14.31
CA PRO A 30 18.67 -3.60 -13.12
C PRO A 30 17.56 -4.67 -13.09
N LYS A 31 16.34 -4.30 -13.51
CA LYS A 31 15.20 -5.23 -13.62
C LYS A 31 15.49 -6.36 -14.60
N TYR A 32 15.91 -6.05 -15.84
CA TYR A 32 16.13 -7.07 -16.85
C TYR A 32 17.29 -8.01 -16.48
N ILE A 33 18.35 -7.47 -15.85
CA ILE A 33 19.47 -8.28 -15.36
C ILE A 33 19.01 -9.21 -14.26
N ALA A 34 18.27 -8.72 -13.24
CA ALA A 34 17.77 -9.52 -12.13
C ALA A 34 16.81 -10.63 -12.62
N GLU A 35 15.91 -10.31 -13.54
CA GLU A 35 14.99 -11.30 -14.11
C GLU A 35 15.70 -12.33 -14.97
N CYS A 36 16.71 -11.93 -15.73
CA CYS A 36 17.54 -12.87 -16.47
C CYS A 36 18.33 -13.77 -15.52
N CYS A 37 18.87 -13.25 -14.43
CA CYS A 37 19.52 -14.09 -13.41
C CYS A 37 18.55 -15.14 -12.85
N SER A 38 17.32 -14.74 -12.54
CA SER A 38 16.28 -15.65 -12.05
C SER A 38 15.90 -16.70 -13.10
N HIS A 39 15.74 -16.29 -14.37
CA HIS A 39 15.42 -17.16 -15.50
C HIS A 39 16.52 -18.21 -15.73
N GLU A 40 17.78 -17.79 -15.83
CA GLU A 40 18.90 -18.70 -16.06
C GLU A 40 19.15 -19.62 -14.85
N SER A 41 18.93 -19.13 -13.63
CA SER A 41 18.92 -19.97 -12.42
C SER A 41 17.80 -20.99 -12.46
N GLY A 42 16.62 -20.60 -12.96
CA GLY A 42 15.49 -21.51 -13.21
C GLY A 42 15.89 -22.67 -14.13
N HIS A 43 16.59 -22.41 -15.23
CA HIS A 43 17.14 -23.46 -16.09
C HIS A 43 18.12 -24.38 -15.31
N ALA A 44 19.05 -23.79 -14.58
CA ALA A 44 20.00 -24.56 -13.80
C ALA A 44 19.33 -25.55 -12.83
N VAL A 45 18.21 -25.17 -12.22
CA VAL A 45 17.44 -26.06 -11.32
C VAL A 45 16.39 -26.93 -12.04
N GLY A 46 16.40 -27.00 -13.37
CA GLY A 46 15.64 -27.96 -14.17
C GLY A 46 14.40 -27.43 -14.86
N LEU A 47 14.17 -26.11 -14.85
CA LEU A 47 13.00 -25.52 -15.52
C LEU A 47 13.26 -25.31 -17.02
N SER A 48 12.27 -25.66 -17.83
CA SER A 48 12.14 -25.27 -19.24
C SER A 48 11.47 -23.90 -19.36
N HIS A 49 11.46 -23.31 -20.58
CA HIS A 49 10.66 -22.12 -20.84
C HIS A 49 9.18 -22.36 -20.57
N GLN A 50 8.45 -21.29 -20.32
CA GLN A 50 6.99 -21.27 -20.34
C GLN A 50 6.51 -20.56 -21.59
N SER A 51 5.53 -21.18 -22.27
CA SER A 51 5.07 -20.85 -23.60
C SER A 51 3.60 -20.47 -23.65
N THR A 52 3.18 -19.84 -24.72
CA THR A 52 1.76 -19.51 -24.96
C THR A 52 1.24 -20.37 -26.12
N TYR A 53 0.01 -20.85 -25.96
CA TYR A 53 -0.72 -21.64 -26.92
C TYR A 53 -2.08 -21.00 -27.23
N ASP A 54 -2.58 -21.20 -28.46
CA ASP A 54 -3.95 -20.85 -28.81
C ASP A 54 -4.96 -21.90 -28.32
N ASN A 55 -6.24 -21.63 -28.52
CA ASN A 55 -7.34 -22.53 -28.11
C ASN A 55 -7.34 -23.89 -28.83
N ASN A 56 -6.55 -24.05 -29.90
CA ASN A 56 -6.37 -25.29 -30.64
C ASN A 56 -5.08 -26.02 -30.32
N CYS A 57 -4.39 -25.62 -29.22
CA CYS A 57 -3.08 -26.14 -28.83
C CYS A 57 -1.94 -25.90 -29.83
N ASN A 58 -2.05 -24.89 -30.69
CA ASN A 58 -0.92 -24.47 -31.50
C ASN A 58 -0.01 -23.55 -30.69
N LEU A 59 1.30 -23.77 -30.69
CA LEU A 59 2.28 -22.91 -30.06
C LEU A 59 2.27 -21.55 -30.76
N THR A 60 1.95 -20.49 -30.01
CA THR A 60 1.96 -19.09 -30.50
C THR A 60 3.21 -18.34 -30.09
N GLU A 61 3.74 -18.62 -28.90
CA GLU A 61 4.97 -18.01 -28.36
C GLU A 61 5.78 -19.04 -27.61
N THR A 62 7.06 -19.17 -27.96
CA THR A 62 8.01 -20.04 -27.22
C THR A 62 8.32 -19.49 -25.82
N TYR A 63 8.33 -18.17 -25.70
CA TYR A 63 8.48 -17.44 -24.44
C TYR A 63 7.18 -16.69 -24.16
N CYS A 64 6.44 -17.10 -23.17
CA CYS A 64 5.22 -16.40 -22.76
C CYS A 64 5.54 -14.94 -22.41
N MET A 65 4.98 -14.01 -23.18
CA MET A 65 5.16 -12.56 -23.00
C MET A 65 4.30 -11.99 -21.87
N GLY A 66 3.50 -12.85 -21.23
CA GLY A 66 2.54 -12.45 -20.23
C GLY A 66 1.39 -11.62 -20.77
N SER A 67 0.67 -10.95 -19.88
CA SER A 67 -0.55 -10.22 -20.21
C SER A 67 -0.69 -8.93 -19.40
N GLY A 68 -1.62 -8.08 -19.84
CA GLY A 68 -1.99 -6.87 -19.17
C GLY A 68 -1.11 -5.68 -19.46
N SER A 69 -1.47 -4.59 -18.82
CA SER A 69 -0.76 -3.31 -18.84
C SER A 69 -0.84 -2.64 -17.46
N GLY A 70 -0.01 -1.65 -17.21
CA GLY A 70 0.04 -0.96 -15.92
C GLY A 70 0.70 -1.79 -14.81
N GLU A 71 0.43 -1.44 -13.57
CA GLU A 71 1.11 -2.00 -12.39
C GLU A 71 0.94 -3.51 -12.26
N VAL A 72 -0.27 -4.01 -12.42
CA VAL A 72 -0.62 -5.43 -12.26
C VAL A 72 -0.36 -6.28 -13.50
N SER A 73 0.27 -5.72 -14.55
CA SER A 73 0.69 -6.51 -15.73
C SER A 73 1.67 -7.59 -15.32
N TRP A 74 1.48 -8.80 -15.82
CA TRP A 74 2.19 -9.97 -15.35
C TRP A 74 2.85 -10.78 -16.49
N ALA A 75 4.00 -11.38 -16.21
CA ALA A 75 4.60 -12.42 -17.03
C ALA A 75 5.36 -13.43 -16.17
N PRO A 76 5.45 -14.72 -16.61
CA PRO A 76 6.22 -15.72 -15.90
C PRO A 76 7.73 -15.51 -16.07
N ILE A 77 8.51 -15.79 -15.01
CA ILE A 77 9.99 -15.70 -15.02
C ILE A 77 10.58 -16.59 -16.12
N MET A 78 10.05 -17.80 -16.31
CA MET A 78 10.52 -18.72 -17.37
C MET A 78 9.94 -18.40 -18.76
N GLY A 79 9.20 -17.30 -18.92
CA GLY A 79 8.81 -16.69 -20.20
C GLY A 79 9.71 -15.52 -20.57
N ASN A 80 9.08 -14.40 -20.94
CA ASN A 80 9.75 -13.12 -21.20
C ASN A 80 9.12 -12.04 -20.31
N SER A 81 9.65 -11.87 -19.11
CA SER A 81 9.09 -11.02 -18.05
C SER A 81 9.51 -9.56 -18.12
N TYR A 82 10.48 -9.20 -18.95
CA TYR A 82 11.12 -7.87 -18.97
C TYR A 82 10.14 -6.69 -19.10
N TYR A 83 9.05 -6.88 -19.84
CA TYR A 83 8.11 -5.80 -20.21
C TYR A 83 6.86 -5.75 -19.33
N ARG A 84 6.81 -6.52 -18.23
CA ARG A 84 5.71 -6.51 -17.27
C ARG A 84 6.20 -6.07 -15.90
N ASN A 85 5.29 -5.51 -15.11
CA ASN A 85 5.67 -5.00 -13.79
C ASN A 85 5.76 -6.13 -12.76
N MET A 86 4.73 -6.99 -12.71
CA MET A 86 4.75 -8.19 -11.88
C MET A 86 5.40 -9.34 -12.61
N THR A 87 6.28 -10.05 -11.95
CA THR A 87 6.89 -11.28 -12.47
C THR A 87 6.88 -12.36 -11.40
N SER A 88 6.63 -13.61 -11.78
CA SER A 88 6.57 -14.69 -10.79
C SER A 88 6.93 -16.04 -11.40
N TRP A 89 7.21 -17.03 -10.55
CA TRP A 89 7.16 -18.42 -10.93
C TRP A 89 5.74 -18.80 -11.33
N ASN A 90 5.59 -19.81 -12.19
CA ASN A 90 4.29 -20.19 -12.75
C ASN A 90 4.20 -21.70 -12.96
N ASP A 91 2.99 -22.22 -13.11
CA ASP A 91 2.67 -23.62 -13.39
C ASP A 91 2.16 -23.87 -14.81
N GLY A 92 2.40 -22.94 -15.72
CA GLY A 92 1.90 -22.94 -17.10
C GLY A 92 2.61 -23.91 -18.04
N PRO A 93 2.17 -23.95 -19.32
CA PRO A 93 2.67 -24.91 -20.31
C PRO A 93 4.11 -24.59 -20.76
N THR A 94 4.83 -25.65 -21.11
CA THR A 94 6.18 -25.61 -21.69
C THR A 94 6.13 -25.64 -23.24
N PRO A 95 7.26 -25.43 -23.96
CA PRO A 95 7.29 -25.56 -25.42
C PRO A 95 6.97 -26.96 -25.97
N TYR A 96 6.86 -27.96 -25.10
CA TYR A 96 6.63 -29.36 -25.50
C TYR A 96 5.17 -29.76 -25.66
N GLY A 97 4.25 -28.85 -25.41
CA GLY A 97 2.81 -29.04 -25.64
C GLY A 97 1.92 -28.27 -24.66
N CYS A 98 0.72 -27.93 -25.08
CA CYS A 98 -0.21 -27.13 -24.26
C CYS A 98 -0.67 -27.84 -22.97
N ALA A 99 -0.66 -29.17 -22.95
CA ALA A 99 -0.93 -29.97 -21.76
C ALA A 99 0.34 -30.35 -20.96
N ASN A 100 1.52 -29.99 -21.47
CA ASN A 100 2.78 -30.22 -20.80
C ASN A 100 3.07 -29.01 -19.90
N THR A 101 2.46 -28.99 -18.72
CA THR A 101 2.65 -27.92 -17.72
C THR A 101 3.84 -28.17 -16.83
N GLN A 102 4.40 -27.11 -16.26
CA GLN A 102 5.56 -27.17 -15.39
C GLN A 102 5.29 -26.40 -14.10
N ASP A 103 5.13 -27.11 -13.00
CA ASP A 103 5.04 -26.54 -11.65
C ASP A 103 6.44 -26.10 -11.19
N ASN A 104 6.75 -24.80 -11.40
CA ASN A 104 8.07 -24.25 -11.10
C ASN A 104 8.43 -24.41 -9.63
N LEU A 105 7.51 -24.08 -8.72
CA LEU A 105 7.76 -24.11 -7.28
C LEU A 105 8.05 -25.52 -6.79
N THR A 106 7.26 -26.49 -7.23
CA THR A 106 7.49 -27.90 -6.89
C THR A 106 8.83 -28.40 -7.42
N ILE A 107 9.22 -28.08 -8.66
CA ILE A 107 10.52 -28.49 -9.21
C ILE A 107 11.67 -27.89 -8.41
N ILE A 108 11.62 -26.57 -8.14
CA ILE A 108 12.67 -25.88 -7.37
C ILE A 108 12.81 -26.49 -5.98
N THR A 109 11.71 -26.72 -5.26
CA THR A 109 11.73 -27.10 -3.85
C THR A 109 11.85 -28.61 -3.60
N SER A 110 11.51 -29.48 -4.58
CA SER A 110 11.53 -30.93 -4.38
C SER A 110 12.68 -31.68 -5.05
N GLN A 111 13.25 -31.10 -6.15
CA GLN A 111 14.24 -31.83 -6.97
C GLN A 111 15.68 -31.39 -6.72
N ASN A 112 15.90 -30.23 -6.09
CA ASN A 112 17.22 -29.59 -5.96
C ASN A 112 17.69 -29.46 -4.51
N GLY A 113 16.95 -29.99 -3.54
CA GLY A 113 17.28 -29.91 -2.11
C GLY A 113 16.99 -28.53 -1.49
N PHE A 114 16.36 -27.61 -2.20
CA PHE A 114 15.86 -26.36 -1.65
C PHE A 114 14.54 -26.58 -0.89
N THR A 115 14.23 -25.65 -0.01
CA THR A 115 12.93 -25.56 0.68
C THR A 115 12.41 -24.14 0.56
N TYR A 116 11.15 -23.94 0.89
CA TYR A 116 10.64 -22.58 1.13
C TYR A 116 11.38 -21.94 2.30
N ARG A 117 11.41 -20.61 2.33
CA ARG A 117 11.89 -19.88 3.50
C ARG A 117 10.99 -20.17 4.69
N THR A 118 11.55 -20.06 5.89
CA THR A 118 10.76 -20.14 7.12
C THR A 118 9.81 -18.97 7.17
N ASP A 119 8.55 -19.23 7.50
CA ASP A 119 7.53 -18.25 7.79
C ASP A 119 7.95 -17.34 8.95
N ASP A 120 7.68 -16.04 8.85
CA ASP A 120 8.12 -15.03 9.81
C ASP A 120 6.98 -14.54 10.73
N PHE A 121 5.72 -14.64 10.32
CA PHE A 121 4.57 -14.29 11.13
C PHE A 121 3.48 -15.35 11.04
N THR A 122 2.75 -15.55 12.12
CA THR A 122 1.66 -16.54 12.19
C THR A 122 0.39 -16.02 11.53
N GLU A 123 -0.40 -16.90 10.91
CA GLU A 123 -1.75 -16.62 10.41
C GLU A 123 -2.84 -16.65 11.49
N THR A 124 -2.51 -17.04 12.75
CA THR A 124 -3.49 -17.18 13.82
C THR A 124 -3.98 -15.83 14.38
N LEU A 125 -5.28 -15.76 14.68
CA LEU A 125 -5.92 -14.55 15.21
C LEU A 125 -6.17 -14.71 16.71
N ASP A 126 -5.11 -14.64 17.50
CA ASP A 126 -5.16 -14.90 18.93
C ASP A 126 -4.27 -13.95 19.77
N ALA A 127 -3.98 -14.33 21.00
CA ALA A 127 -3.14 -13.55 21.90
C ALA A 127 -1.67 -13.54 21.45
N GLY A 128 -1.22 -14.55 20.73
CA GLY A 128 0.17 -14.70 20.23
C GLY A 128 0.46 -13.93 18.95
N THR A 129 -0.58 -13.41 18.25
CA THR A 129 -0.42 -12.61 17.05
C THR A 129 0.45 -11.37 17.30
N PHE A 130 1.37 -11.07 16.38
CA PHE A 130 2.27 -9.92 16.49
C PHE A 130 1.49 -8.61 16.69
N ALA A 131 1.80 -7.88 17.76
CA ALA A 131 1.08 -6.66 18.11
C ALA A 131 1.68 -5.42 17.44
N LEU A 132 0.87 -4.66 16.72
CA LEU A 132 1.24 -3.37 16.16
C LEU A 132 1.27 -2.30 17.25
N SER A 133 2.31 -1.47 17.23
CA SER A 133 2.41 -0.24 18.01
C SER A 133 1.68 0.92 17.33
N ASN A 134 1.64 2.08 17.98
CA ASN A 134 0.97 3.28 17.43
C ASN A 134 1.62 3.83 16.15
N SER A 135 2.87 3.49 15.91
CA SER A 135 3.57 3.70 14.65
C SER A 135 4.44 2.49 14.41
N PHE A 136 4.40 1.92 13.22
CA PHE A 136 5.10 0.69 12.91
C PHE A 136 5.73 0.72 11.52
N SER A 137 6.82 -0.01 11.39
CA SER A 137 7.50 -0.29 10.12
C SER A 137 8.07 -1.70 10.24
N ILE A 138 7.50 -2.64 9.50
CA ILE A 138 7.75 -4.08 9.58
C ILE A 138 8.11 -4.57 8.20
N ASP A 139 9.13 -5.39 8.11
CA ASP A 139 9.45 -6.16 6.89
C ASP A 139 8.91 -7.57 7.10
N GLY A 140 8.15 -8.08 6.12
CA GLY A 140 7.57 -9.42 6.14
C GLY A 140 7.76 -10.14 4.80
N ILE A 141 7.41 -11.42 4.76
CA ILE A 141 7.53 -12.24 3.56
C ILE A 141 6.42 -13.29 3.46
N ILE A 142 5.64 -13.24 2.40
CA ILE A 142 4.75 -14.35 2.01
C ILE A 142 5.60 -15.44 1.37
N THR A 143 5.75 -16.55 2.05
CA THR A 143 6.69 -17.64 1.70
C THR A 143 6.07 -18.69 0.79
N THR A 144 4.78 -18.96 0.92
CA THR A 144 4.01 -19.91 0.10
C THR A 144 2.67 -19.31 -0.32
N ASN A 145 1.98 -19.92 -1.28
CA ASN A 145 0.66 -19.45 -1.71
C ASN A 145 -0.48 -19.75 -0.70
N THR A 146 -0.16 -20.32 0.43
CA THR A 146 -1.09 -20.56 1.56
C THR A 146 -0.68 -19.80 2.81
N ASP A 147 0.48 -19.19 2.79
CA ASP A 147 1.04 -18.38 3.86
C ASP A 147 0.29 -17.03 4.01
N LYS A 148 0.12 -16.60 5.25
CA LYS A 148 -0.53 -15.34 5.62
C LYS A 148 0.07 -14.80 6.91
N ASP A 149 0.33 -13.52 6.92
CA ASP A 149 0.88 -12.82 8.08
C ASP A 149 -0.21 -12.04 8.82
N ALA A 150 -0.46 -12.40 10.06
CA ALA A 150 -1.42 -11.69 10.91
C ALA A 150 -0.75 -10.71 11.86
N PHE A 151 -1.37 -9.54 11.97
CA PHE A 151 -0.95 -8.46 12.88
C PHE A 151 -2.13 -8.01 13.72
N LYS A 152 -1.92 -7.89 15.03
CA LYS A 152 -2.96 -7.48 15.98
C LYS A 152 -2.82 -6.01 16.34
N TYR A 153 -3.92 -5.29 16.32
CA TYR A 153 -4.02 -3.93 16.83
C TYR A 153 -5.17 -3.80 17.83
N THR A 154 -4.93 -3.17 18.98
CA THR A 154 -5.98 -2.93 19.98
C THR A 154 -6.20 -1.42 20.13
N ALA A 155 -7.37 -0.96 19.68
CA ALA A 155 -7.84 0.40 19.87
C ALA A 155 -8.51 0.52 21.24
N THR A 156 -8.03 1.39 22.12
CA THR A 156 -8.63 1.67 23.43
C THR A 156 -9.76 2.71 23.35
N GLN A 157 -9.83 3.45 22.25
CA GLN A 157 -10.85 4.42 21.87
C GLN A 157 -10.95 4.46 20.35
N ASP A 158 -11.88 5.25 19.82
CA ASP A 158 -11.96 5.48 18.38
C ASP A 158 -10.70 6.19 17.88
N VAL A 159 -10.08 5.65 16.83
CA VAL A 159 -8.82 6.16 16.27
C VAL A 159 -8.87 6.18 14.75
N SER A 160 -8.22 7.15 14.13
CA SER A 160 -7.84 7.02 12.72
C SER A 160 -6.65 6.07 12.61
N PHE A 161 -6.71 5.19 11.62
CA PHE A 161 -5.69 4.18 11.38
C PHE A 161 -5.27 4.24 9.91
N HIS A 162 -3.98 4.41 9.70
CA HIS A 162 -3.34 4.38 8.39
C HIS A 162 -2.40 3.20 8.29
N MET A 163 -2.41 2.51 7.14
CA MET A 163 -1.52 1.41 6.84
C MET A 163 -1.20 1.36 5.35
N ASP A 164 0.07 1.24 5.02
CA ASP A 164 0.56 0.92 3.70
C ASP A 164 1.26 -0.43 3.70
N ALA A 165 0.89 -1.30 2.79
CA ALA A 165 1.58 -2.54 2.49
C ALA A 165 2.15 -2.45 1.07
N VAL A 166 3.47 -2.51 0.95
CA VAL A 166 4.20 -2.29 -0.29
C VAL A 166 5.04 -3.54 -0.59
N PRO A 167 4.79 -4.25 -1.71
CA PRO A 167 5.63 -5.38 -2.11
C PRO A 167 7.04 -4.88 -2.46
N PHE A 168 8.04 -5.73 -2.25
CA PHE A 168 9.39 -5.42 -2.71
C PHE A 168 9.37 -5.15 -4.22
N ASN A 169 10.02 -4.07 -4.63
CA ASN A 169 10.09 -3.65 -6.03
C ASN A 169 11.40 -2.91 -6.30
N VAL A 170 11.72 -2.72 -7.57
CA VAL A 170 12.98 -2.08 -8.01
C VAL A 170 12.75 -0.71 -8.66
N GLY A 171 11.54 -0.17 -8.62
CA GLY A 171 11.22 1.14 -9.20
C GLY A 171 9.75 1.52 -9.10
N ALA A 172 9.39 2.63 -9.74
CA ALA A 172 8.03 3.15 -9.73
C ALA A 172 7.01 2.15 -10.28
N ASN A 173 5.75 2.25 -9.84
CA ASN A 173 4.64 1.38 -10.26
C ASN A 173 4.91 -0.10 -9.98
N TYR A 174 5.59 -0.40 -8.89
CA TYR A 174 5.95 -1.75 -8.43
C TYR A 174 6.69 -2.60 -9.46
N ILE A 175 7.49 -1.99 -10.33
CA ILE A 175 8.30 -2.70 -11.32
C ILE A 175 9.19 -3.74 -10.64
N GLY A 176 9.11 -4.98 -11.10
CA GLY A 176 9.90 -6.12 -10.60
C GLY A 176 9.34 -6.73 -9.30
N ALA A 177 8.14 -6.38 -8.89
CA ALA A 177 7.48 -7.06 -7.77
C ALA A 177 7.06 -8.48 -8.15
N ASN A 178 7.05 -9.36 -7.13
CA ASN A 178 6.62 -10.76 -7.26
C ASN A 178 5.33 -11.04 -6.47
N LEU A 179 4.93 -10.11 -5.61
CA LEU A 179 3.80 -10.25 -4.69
C LEU A 179 2.73 -9.22 -5.02
N ASP A 180 1.50 -9.67 -5.18
CA ASP A 180 0.29 -8.86 -5.24
C ASP A 180 -0.42 -8.99 -3.89
N ILE A 181 -0.53 -7.88 -3.16
CA ILE A 181 -0.95 -7.88 -1.75
C ILE A 181 -2.45 -7.71 -1.64
N LYS A 182 -3.05 -8.57 -0.83
CA LYS A 182 -4.41 -8.43 -0.30
C LYS A 182 -4.35 -8.31 1.22
N ILE A 183 -5.18 -7.46 1.81
CA ILE A 183 -5.31 -7.31 3.27
C ILE A 183 -6.74 -7.59 3.69
N MET A 184 -6.89 -8.42 4.70
CA MET A 184 -8.17 -8.73 5.32
C MET A 184 -8.19 -8.18 6.75
N LEU A 185 -9.25 -7.43 7.08
CA LEU A 185 -9.47 -6.86 8.41
C LEU A 185 -10.52 -7.66 9.16
N TYR A 186 -10.15 -8.13 10.34
CA TYR A 186 -11.04 -8.86 11.25
C TYR A 186 -11.28 -8.08 12.55
N ASN A 187 -12.47 -8.22 13.12
CA ASN A 187 -12.77 -7.87 14.51
C ASN A 187 -13.01 -9.18 15.27
N GLY A 188 -12.08 -9.55 16.14
CA GLY A 188 -12.02 -10.92 16.66
C GLY A 188 -11.83 -11.91 15.49
N SER A 189 -12.74 -12.88 15.36
CA SER A 189 -12.76 -13.85 14.26
C SER A 189 -13.64 -13.43 13.06
N ASN A 190 -14.33 -12.30 13.14
CA ASN A 190 -15.26 -11.86 12.09
C ASN A 190 -14.53 -11.01 11.05
N LEU A 191 -14.50 -11.47 9.80
CA LEU A 191 -14.04 -10.67 8.66
C LEU A 191 -14.99 -9.49 8.46
N ILE A 192 -14.46 -8.25 8.56
CA ILE A 192 -15.24 -7.02 8.38
C ILE A 192 -14.94 -6.33 7.05
N ARG A 193 -13.72 -6.49 6.51
CA ARG A 193 -13.36 -5.90 5.22
C ARG A 193 -12.20 -6.62 4.55
N THR A 194 -12.22 -6.63 3.22
CA THR A 194 -11.08 -7.03 2.38
C THR A 194 -10.66 -5.84 1.54
N TYR A 195 -9.36 -5.59 1.48
CA TYR A 195 -8.71 -4.59 0.63
C TYR A 195 -7.87 -5.34 -0.41
N ASP A 196 -8.33 -5.31 -1.65
CA ASP A 196 -7.75 -6.02 -2.79
C ASP A 196 -7.93 -5.13 -4.03
N PRO A 197 -7.08 -4.10 -4.19
CA PRO A 197 -7.23 -3.10 -5.24
C PRO A 197 -6.81 -3.68 -6.60
N ALA A 198 -7.74 -3.80 -7.53
CA ALA A 198 -7.53 -4.47 -8.83
C ALA A 198 -6.50 -3.80 -9.78
N ALA A 199 -6.01 -2.61 -9.47
CA ALA A 199 -5.13 -1.83 -10.35
C ALA A 199 -3.70 -1.65 -9.81
N THR A 200 -3.41 -2.09 -8.60
CA THR A 200 -2.12 -1.92 -7.93
C THR A 200 -1.78 -3.16 -7.10
N MET A 201 -0.51 -3.49 -6.99
CA MET A 201 -0.02 -4.63 -6.19
C MET A 201 0.18 -4.30 -4.71
N GLY A 202 0.20 -3.03 -4.35
CA GLY A 202 0.24 -2.58 -2.97
C GLY A 202 -1.13 -2.21 -2.44
N VAL A 203 -1.26 -2.10 -1.13
CA VAL A 203 -2.50 -1.69 -0.45
C VAL A 203 -2.23 -0.49 0.43
N SER A 204 -3.04 0.56 0.28
CA SER A 204 -3.05 1.72 1.18
C SER A 204 -4.43 1.83 1.83
N ILE A 205 -4.46 1.98 3.15
CA ILE A 205 -5.68 1.98 3.95
C ILE A 205 -5.71 3.22 4.83
N ASP A 206 -6.81 3.98 4.70
CA ASP A 206 -7.22 4.98 5.66
C ASP A 206 -8.59 4.57 6.20
N THR A 207 -8.70 4.41 7.51
CA THR A 207 -9.96 3.98 8.15
C THR A 207 -10.07 4.50 9.57
N VAL A 208 -11.28 4.45 10.11
CA VAL A 208 -11.53 4.69 11.52
C VAL A 208 -11.85 3.36 12.18
N LEU A 209 -11.12 3.04 13.25
CA LEU A 209 -11.36 1.88 14.10
C LEU A 209 -12.02 2.35 15.40
N GLN A 210 -13.14 1.74 15.75
CA GLN A 210 -13.76 1.92 17.07
C GLN A 210 -12.93 1.21 18.14
N ALA A 211 -13.20 1.50 19.42
CA ALA A 211 -12.56 0.74 20.50
C ALA A 211 -12.79 -0.77 20.33
N GLY A 212 -11.71 -1.56 20.33
CA GLY A 212 -11.78 -3.00 20.06
C GLY A 212 -10.42 -3.61 19.68
N THR A 213 -10.42 -4.93 19.49
CA THR A 213 -9.23 -5.68 19.01
C THR A 213 -9.44 -6.13 17.58
N TYR A 214 -8.52 -5.75 16.73
CA TYR A 214 -8.52 -6.01 15.28
C TYR A 214 -7.33 -6.85 14.87
N TYR A 215 -7.51 -7.61 13.79
CA TYR A 215 -6.44 -8.35 13.14
C TYR A 215 -6.38 -7.98 11.66
N TRP A 216 -5.19 -7.64 11.21
CA TRP A 216 -4.86 -7.36 9.83
C TRP A 216 -4.11 -8.56 9.28
N VAL A 217 -4.66 -9.20 8.25
CA VAL A 217 -4.06 -10.39 7.64
C VAL A 217 -3.59 -10.04 6.25
N ILE A 218 -2.28 -10.10 6.05
CA ILE A 218 -1.61 -9.91 4.77
C ILE A 218 -1.58 -11.25 4.04
N ASP A 219 -1.91 -11.26 2.76
CA ASP A 219 -1.99 -12.46 1.93
C ASP A 219 -1.52 -12.13 0.51
N GLY A 220 -0.89 -13.08 -0.17
CA GLY A 220 -0.59 -13.01 -1.60
C GLY A 220 -1.83 -13.37 -2.43
N THR A 221 -2.21 -12.51 -3.37
CA THR A 221 -3.36 -12.75 -4.24
C THR A 221 -2.97 -12.81 -5.71
N GLY A 222 -3.86 -13.29 -6.56
CA GLY A 222 -3.77 -13.11 -8.00
C GLY A 222 -4.48 -11.84 -8.44
N ASN A 223 -4.37 -11.53 -9.73
CA ASN A 223 -5.07 -10.43 -10.36
C ASN A 223 -5.74 -10.86 -11.67
N ALA A 224 -6.15 -9.92 -12.50
CA ALA A 224 -6.80 -10.23 -13.78
C ALA A 224 -5.94 -11.04 -14.75
N TYR A 225 -4.63 -11.15 -14.52
CA TYR A 225 -3.66 -11.73 -15.46
C TYR A 225 -2.92 -12.95 -14.92
N THR A 226 -2.99 -13.21 -13.62
CA THR A 226 -2.34 -14.36 -12.97
C THR A 226 -3.11 -14.84 -11.75
N THR A 227 -2.93 -16.11 -11.42
CA THR A 227 -3.42 -16.69 -10.17
C THR A 227 -2.50 -16.29 -8.99
N ASN A 228 -2.85 -16.68 -7.79
CA ASN A 228 -1.99 -16.48 -6.61
C ASN A 228 -0.81 -17.48 -6.52
N TYR A 229 -0.66 -18.41 -7.48
CA TYR A 229 0.36 -19.45 -7.46
C TYR A 229 1.77 -18.93 -7.15
N GLY A 230 2.21 -17.91 -7.88
CA GLY A 230 3.53 -17.30 -7.73
C GLY A 230 3.52 -15.93 -7.07
N SER A 231 2.43 -15.52 -6.44
CA SER A 231 2.32 -14.26 -5.71
C SER A 231 2.98 -14.38 -4.33
N LEU A 232 4.30 -14.47 -4.33
CA LEU A 232 5.17 -14.73 -3.18
C LEU A 232 6.27 -13.69 -3.13
N GLY A 233 6.66 -13.26 -1.94
CA GLY A 233 7.76 -12.31 -1.83
C GLY A 233 7.72 -11.43 -0.59
N SER A 234 8.77 -10.66 -0.44
CA SER A 234 8.90 -9.72 0.67
C SER A 234 8.01 -8.50 0.48
N TYR A 235 7.56 -7.95 1.59
CA TYR A 235 6.80 -6.70 1.62
C TYR A 235 7.26 -5.83 2.79
N LYS A 236 6.91 -4.56 2.72
CA LYS A 236 7.03 -3.62 3.82
C LYS A 236 5.66 -3.15 4.26
N LEU A 237 5.39 -3.29 5.56
CA LEU A 237 4.19 -2.80 6.21
C LEU A 237 4.54 -1.59 7.04
N THR A 238 3.96 -0.44 6.73
CA THR A 238 4.13 0.78 7.51
C THR A 238 2.78 1.35 7.89
N GLY A 239 2.72 2.06 9.00
CA GLY A 239 1.49 2.70 9.38
C GLY A 239 1.58 3.45 10.69
N PHE A 240 0.52 4.14 10.99
CA PHE A 240 0.35 4.84 12.24
C PHE A 240 -1.14 4.89 12.61
N ASN A 241 -1.40 5.04 13.88
CA ASN A 241 -2.71 5.40 14.38
C ASN A 241 -2.60 6.69 15.16
N GLY A 242 -3.64 7.46 15.15
CA GLY A 242 -3.67 8.74 15.81
C GLY A 242 -5.09 9.13 16.19
N PRO A 243 -5.22 10.22 16.92
CA PRO A 243 -6.52 10.79 17.12
C PRO A 243 -7.16 11.16 15.77
N LEU A 244 -8.46 11.06 15.71
CA LEU A 244 -9.25 11.42 14.53
C LEU A 244 -8.93 12.87 14.10
N PRO A 245 -8.59 13.13 12.83
CA PRO A 245 -8.11 14.44 12.44
C PRO A 245 -9.21 15.49 12.36
N ILE A 246 -8.84 16.75 12.60
CA ILE A 246 -9.60 17.90 12.13
C ILE A 246 -9.15 18.18 10.69
N HIS A 247 -9.98 17.85 9.70
CA HIS A 247 -9.63 17.94 8.29
C HIS A 247 -9.57 19.37 7.76
N SER A 248 -10.55 20.19 8.15
CA SER A 248 -10.58 21.58 7.76
C SER A 248 -11.38 22.46 8.71
N VAL A 249 -10.91 23.70 8.83
CA VAL A 249 -11.62 24.78 9.52
C VAL A 249 -11.64 25.98 8.59
N THR A 250 -12.82 26.38 8.13
CA THR A 250 -12.98 27.51 7.21
C THR A 250 -13.77 28.61 7.88
N LEU A 251 -13.22 29.83 7.91
CA LEU A 251 -13.87 31.02 8.40
C LEU A 251 -14.26 31.93 7.22
N THR A 252 -15.49 32.42 7.26
CA THR A 252 -16.03 33.42 6.33
C THR A 252 -16.52 34.63 7.11
N GLY A 253 -16.62 35.76 6.46
CA GLY A 253 -17.15 36.96 7.13
C GLY A 253 -17.54 38.05 6.20
N SER A 254 -18.44 38.93 6.68
CA SER A 254 -18.93 40.13 5.98
C SER A 254 -19.16 41.24 6.97
N THR A 255 -19.19 42.47 6.45
CA THR A 255 -19.58 43.68 7.23
C THR A 255 -21.03 44.05 6.91
N ASP A 256 -21.86 44.15 7.94
CA ASP A 256 -23.22 44.63 7.85
C ASP A 256 -23.44 45.73 8.92
N ARG A 257 -23.76 46.97 8.48
CA ARG A 257 -24.06 48.13 9.34
C ARG A 257 -23.08 48.27 10.52
N ASN A 258 -21.80 48.32 10.27
CA ASN A 258 -20.71 48.41 11.25
C ASN A 258 -20.52 47.17 12.14
N ARG A 259 -21.27 46.11 11.93
CA ARG A 259 -21.03 44.84 12.59
C ARG A 259 -20.30 43.89 11.65
N HIS A 260 -19.39 43.09 12.20
CA HIS A 260 -18.77 42.01 11.48
C HIS A 260 -19.58 40.71 11.77
N ALA A 261 -20.11 40.13 10.72
CA ALA A 261 -20.77 38.81 10.77
C ALA A 261 -19.76 37.74 10.33
N LEU A 262 -19.49 36.81 11.21
CA LEU A 262 -18.56 35.70 11.01
C LEU A 262 -19.34 34.39 10.94
N GLY A 263 -19.02 33.55 9.98
CA GLY A 263 -19.56 32.20 9.86
C GLY A 263 -18.43 31.17 9.61
N TRP A 264 -18.60 29.95 10.04
CA TRP A 264 -17.56 28.94 9.87
C TRP A 264 -18.09 27.55 9.66
N GLU A 265 -17.25 26.73 9.02
CA GLU A 265 -17.44 25.33 8.81
C GLU A 265 -16.25 24.56 9.39
N ILE A 266 -16.51 23.42 10.02
CA ILE A 266 -15.50 22.52 10.58
C ILE A 266 -15.83 21.13 10.06
N VAL A 267 -14.86 20.53 9.39
CA VAL A 267 -14.88 19.11 8.98
C VAL A 267 -13.89 18.38 9.86
N ALA A 268 -14.40 17.47 10.69
CA ALA A 268 -13.60 16.69 11.64
C ALA A 268 -14.26 15.34 11.87
N ASP A 269 -13.43 14.31 12.06
CA ASP A 269 -13.89 12.96 12.39
C ASP A 269 -14.14 12.81 13.89
N GLU A 270 -13.63 13.73 14.72
CA GLU A 270 -13.84 13.72 16.16
C GLU A 270 -14.69 14.89 16.65
N PRO A 271 -15.32 14.75 17.83
CA PRO A 271 -16.07 15.84 18.43
C PRO A 271 -15.18 17.03 18.79
N ILE A 272 -15.69 18.23 18.52
CA ILE A 272 -15.05 19.48 18.90
C ILE A 272 -15.45 19.85 20.33
N ARG A 273 -14.42 20.07 21.18
CA ARG A 273 -14.61 20.49 22.57
C ARG A 273 -14.85 21.99 22.67
N THR A 274 -14.01 22.79 22.00
CA THR A 274 -14.12 24.27 22.05
C THR A 274 -13.86 24.90 20.70
N GLN A 275 -14.52 26.03 20.48
CA GLN A 275 -14.34 26.91 19.34
C GLN A 275 -14.10 28.32 19.87
N GLU A 276 -13.09 29.02 19.38
CA GLU A 276 -12.70 30.34 19.85
C GLU A 276 -12.38 31.25 18.68
N ILE A 277 -13.12 32.35 18.52
CA ILE A 277 -12.74 33.41 17.58
C ILE A 277 -11.65 34.23 18.22
N GLU A 278 -10.55 34.37 17.50
CA GLU A 278 -9.46 35.26 17.86
C GLU A 278 -9.43 36.47 16.92
N ILE A 279 -9.07 37.65 17.47
CA ILE A 279 -8.97 38.92 16.76
C ILE A 279 -7.54 39.44 16.78
N SER A 280 -7.13 40.09 15.69
CA SER A 280 -5.87 40.82 15.56
C SER A 280 -6.11 42.15 14.87
N TYR A 281 -5.33 43.18 15.24
CA TYR A 281 -5.34 44.50 14.60
C TYR A 281 -4.14 44.73 13.67
N ASP A 282 -3.15 43.85 13.71
CA ASP A 282 -1.95 43.87 12.89
C ASP A 282 -1.82 42.67 11.93
N GLY A 283 -2.73 41.69 12.05
CA GLY A 283 -2.71 40.45 11.29
C GLY A 283 -1.66 39.42 11.74
N ILE A 284 -0.91 39.73 12.82
CA ILE A 284 0.21 38.91 13.32
C ILE A 284 -0.09 38.39 14.71
N ILE A 285 -0.47 39.25 15.66
CA ILE A 285 -0.72 38.86 17.05
C ILE A 285 -2.24 38.72 17.26
N PHE A 286 -2.68 37.49 17.47
CA PHE A 286 -4.07 37.20 17.73
C PHE A 286 -4.36 37.04 19.21
N LYS A 287 -5.51 37.54 19.66
CA LYS A 287 -6.01 37.42 21.03
C LYS A 287 -7.42 36.84 21.03
N PRO A 288 -7.78 36.05 22.05
CA PRO A 288 -9.14 35.56 22.20
C PRO A 288 -10.16 36.69 22.22
N LEU A 289 -11.22 36.53 21.42
CA LEU A 289 -12.34 37.45 21.35
C LEU A 289 -13.59 36.85 21.99
N SER A 290 -13.93 35.64 21.61
CA SER A 290 -15.10 34.89 22.14
C SER A 290 -14.98 33.40 21.95
N ALA A 291 -15.42 32.65 22.94
CA ALA A 291 -15.47 31.19 22.88
C ALA A 291 -16.91 30.67 22.73
N PHE A 292 -17.07 29.53 22.07
CA PHE A 292 -18.37 28.96 21.71
C PHE A 292 -18.41 27.47 21.96
N ASN A 293 -19.64 26.95 22.13
CA ASN A 293 -19.86 25.51 22.17
C ASN A 293 -19.72 24.84 20.79
N SER A 294 -19.71 23.53 20.76
CA SER A 294 -19.47 22.74 19.53
C SER A 294 -20.52 22.91 18.43
N SER A 295 -21.73 23.38 18.75
CA SER A 295 -22.83 23.55 17.80
C SER A 295 -22.91 24.91 17.14
N THR A 296 -22.21 25.92 17.69
CA THR A 296 -22.23 27.30 17.15
C THR A 296 -21.50 27.34 15.80
N ARG A 297 -22.05 28.06 14.83
CA ARG A 297 -21.46 28.23 13.48
C ARG A 297 -21.46 29.66 13.00
N ALA A 298 -21.89 30.60 13.82
CA ALA A 298 -21.91 32.01 13.46
C ALA A 298 -21.75 32.91 14.69
N PHE A 299 -21.15 34.07 14.48
CA PHE A 299 -20.96 35.13 15.50
C PHE A 299 -21.07 36.49 14.89
N SER A 300 -21.72 37.44 15.58
CA SER A 300 -21.80 38.83 15.16
C SER A 300 -21.14 39.72 16.19
N TYR A 301 -20.16 40.50 15.77
CA TYR A 301 -19.33 41.34 16.60
C TYR A 301 -19.41 42.83 16.15
N LEU A 302 -19.46 43.76 17.09
CA LEU A 302 -19.31 45.18 16.84
C LEU A 302 -17.87 45.56 17.17
N PRO A 303 -17.02 45.85 16.16
CA PRO A 303 -15.63 46.22 16.39
C PRO A 303 -15.47 47.48 17.22
N LEU A 304 -14.56 47.46 18.18
CA LEU A 304 -14.25 48.62 19.04
C LEU A 304 -13.31 49.62 18.34
N ASN A 305 -12.55 49.15 17.36
CA ASN A 305 -11.59 49.96 16.63
C ASN A 305 -12.05 50.16 15.18
N THR A 306 -11.86 51.34 14.63
CA THR A 306 -11.99 51.61 13.19
C THR A 306 -10.77 51.11 12.44
N GLY A 307 -10.94 50.64 11.19
CA GLY A 307 -9.87 50.10 10.36
C GLY A 307 -9.98 48.61 10.11
N MET A 308 -8.86 47.99 9.78
CA MET A 308 -8.81 46.56 9.49
C MET A 308 -8.78 45.75 10.77
N ASN A 309 -9.66 44.73 10.84
CA ASN A 309 -9.70 43.75 11.91
C ASN A 309 -9.55 42.39 11.25
N PHE A 310 -8.59 41.60 11.76
CA PHE A 310 -8.29 40.26 11.27
C PHE A 310 -8.86 39.25 12.25
N TYR A 311 -9.47 38.18 11.71
CA TYR A 311 -10.10 37.13 12.51
C TYR A 311 -9.59 35.79 12.06
N ARG A 312 -9.46 34.87 13.01
CA ARG A 312 -9.33 33.44 12.76
C ARG A 312 -10.13 32.65 13.81
N LEU A 313 -10.51 31.45 13.45
CA LEU A 313 -11.15 30.50 14.37
C LEU A 313 -10.10 29.50 14.86
N LYS A 314 -9.96 29.33 16.15
CA LYS A 314 -9.22 28.28 16.80
C LYS A 314 -10.20 27.21 17.24
N VAL A 315 -9.93 25.97 16.89
CA VAL A 315 -10.77 24.81 17.22
C VAL A 315 -9.92 23.83 18.03
N THR A 316 -10.49 23.32 19.15
CA THR A 316 -9.83 22.30 19.95
C THR A 316 -10.76 21.11 20.08
N SER A 317 -10.26 19.91 19.73
CA SER A 317 -10.99 18.66 19.83
C SER A 317 -11.07 18.13 21.25
N VAL A 318 -11.85 17.07 21.45
CA VAL A 318 -11.97 16.40 22.78
C VAL A 318 -10.67 15.75 23.25
N ILE A 319 -9.73 15.50 22.34
CA ILE A 319 -8.40 14.93 22.62
C ILE A 319 -7.28 15.95 22.53
N ASP A 320 -7.59 17.23 22.68
CA ASP A 320 -6.64 18.36 22.71
C ASP A 320 -5.91 18.67 21.38
N GLN A 321 -6.38 18.16 20.23
CA GLN A 321 -5.90 18.66 18.93
C GLN A 321 -6.36 20.09 18.69
N VAL A 322 -5.46 20.92 18.16
CA VAL A 322 -5.72 22.32 17.84
C VAL A 322 -5.57 22.54 16.33
N ALA A 323 -6.60 23.12 15.73
CA ALA A 323 -6.56 23.57 14.35
C ALA A 323 -7.01 25.04 14.25
N TYR A 324 -6.54 25.73 13.21
CA TYR A 324 -6.89 27.11 12.91
C TYR A 324 -7.50 27.23 11.53
N SER A 325 -8.47 28.16 11.39
CA SER A 325 -9.01 28.53 10.07
C SER A 325 -8.02 29.37 9.26
N ASN A 326 -8.40 29.64 8.02
CA ASN A 326 -7.90 30.80 7.28
C ASN A 326 -8.13 32.09 8.08
N ILE A 327 -7.26 33.11 7.83
CA ILE A 327 -7.46 34.49 8.36
C ILE A 327 -8.34 35.26 7.38
N ILE A 328 -9.33 35.96 7.91
CA ILE A 328 -10.12 36.92 7.15
C ILE A 328 -9.89 38.32 7.69
N ALA A 329 -9.99 39.35 6.81
CA ALA A 329 -9.82 40.75 7.14
C ALA A 329 -11.10 41.51 6.80
N LEU A 330 -11.67 42.21 7.80
CA LEU A 330 -12.88 43.01 7.65
C LEU A 330 -12.60 44.45 8.10
N LYS A 331 -13.07 45.41 7.32
CA LYS A 331 -12.92 46.84 7.63
C LYS A 331 -14.10 47.34 8.44
N ALA A 332 -13.84 47.91 9.61
CA ALA A 332 -14.83 48.62 10.39
C ALA A 332 -14.93 50.07 9.88
N SER A 333 -16.15 50.50 9.61
CA SER A 333 -16.46 51.90 9.27
C SER A 333 -16.51 52.73 10.56
N GLY A 334 -15.93 53.92 10.52
CA GLY A 334 -16.05 54.90 11.60
C GLY A 334 -17.41 55.56 11.63
#